data_70f070cd4ed24dc7dca1c493c7cd649c
#
_entry.id   70f070cd4ed24dc7dca1c493c7cd649c
#
_cell.length_a   1.000
_cell.length_b   1.000
_cell.length_c   1.000
_cell.angle_alpha   90.00
_cell.angle_beta   90.00
_cell.angle_gamma   90.00
#
_symmetry.space_group_name_H-M   'P 1'
#
loop_
_entity.id
_entity.type
_entity.pdbx_description
1 polymer ?
#
loop_
_entity_poly.entity_id
_entity_poly.type
_entity_poly.pdbx_seq_one_letter_code
_entity_poly.pdbx_strand_id
1 'polypeptide(L)'
;MLQAYFYSEELPFDEGTFDAITVAFGVRNFENLELGLREIHRVLKPEGSLIVLETSQPTKFPIKQGFQFYSKYIIPSIGKILSKDKSAYDYLPESAAAFPFGEKFNNILLKTGFNSSKVYPQTLGVATIYHAIK
;
A
#
# COMPACT_ATOMS: atom_id res chain seq x y z
N MET A 1 11.87 -11.00 -14.45
CA MET A 1 11.42 -10.17 -13.31
C MET A 1 12.62 -9.84 -12.43
N LEU A 2 12.90 -8.56 -12.23
CA LEU A 2 14.00 -8.14 -11.35
C LEU A 2 13.49 -8.12 -9.91
N GLN A 3 14.06 -8.96 -9.07
CA GLN A 3 13.75 -9.01 -7.65
C GLN A 3 15.00 -8.62 -6.86
N ALA A 4 14.98 -7.44 -6.29
CA ALA A 4 16.11 -6.92 -5.53
C ALA A 4 15.60 -6.07 -4.36
N TYR A 5 16.40 -6.03 -3.30
CA TYR A 5 16.08 -5.24 -2.11
C TYR A 5 16.80 -3.90 -2.19
N PHE A 6 16.06 -2.84 -2.48
CA PHE A 6 16.58 -1.48 -2.53
C PHE A 6 15.84 -0.60 -1.53
N TYR A 7 16.51 0.46 -1.09
CA TYR A 7 15.79 1.52 -0.39
C TYR A 7 14.86 2.22 -1.38
N SER A 8 13.58 2.24 -1.07
CA SER A 8 12.58 2.83 -1.95
C SER A 8 12.77 4.32 -2.20
N GLU A 9 13.46 5.00 -1.27
CA GLU A 9 13.76 6.42 -1.37
C GLU A 9 14.97 6.71 -2.27
N GLU A 10 15.70 5.68 -2.69
CA GLU A 10 16.85 5.82 -3.58
C GLU A 10 16.99 4.59 -4.46
N LEU A 11 16.41 4.65 -5.65
CA LEU A 11 16.43 3.54 -6.60
C LEU A 11 17.65 3.65 -7.53
N PRO A 12 18.42 2.56 -7.72
CA PRO A 12 19.63 2.58 -8.53
C PRO A 12 19.34 2.46 -10.04
N PHE A 13 18.34 3.20 -10.52
CA PHE A 13 17.95 3.21 -11.91
C PHE A 13 17.88 4.64 -12.42
N ASP A 14 18.11 4.82 -13.71
CA ASP A 14 18.01 6.11 -14.36
C ASP A 14 16.54 6.56 -14.46
N GLU A 15 16.37 7.86 -14.63
CA GLU A 15 15.06 8.44 -14.92
C GLU A 15 14.45 7.79 -16.18
N GLY A 16 13.17 7.48 -16.13
CA GLY A 16 12.47 6.95 -17.29
C GLY A 16 12.93 5.57 -17.75
N THR A 17 13.23 4.66 -16.83
CA THR A 17 13.71 3.32 -17.15
C THR A 17 12.57 2.33 -17.39
N PHE A 18 11.46 2.42 -16.63
CA PHE A 18 10.43 1.40 -16.62
C PHE A 18 9.13 1.86 -17.26
N ASP A 19 8.47 0.95 -17.96
CA ASP A 19 7.12 1.16 -18.50
C ASP A 19 6.05 1.01 -17.42
N ALA A 20 6.27 0.12 -16.47
CA ALA A 20 5.34 -0.13 -15.38
C ALA A 20 6.08 -0.63 -14.14
N ILE A 21 5.55 -0.25 -12.97
CA ILE A 21 6.01 -0.72 -11.67
C ILE A 21 4.81 -1.20 -10.89
N THR A 22 4.94 -2.34 -10.23
CA THR A 22 3.91 -2.88 -9.35
C THR A 22 4.47 -3.04 -7.94
N VAL A 23 3.68 -2.67 -6.95
CA VAL A 23 4.03 -2.83 -5.54
C VAL A 23 2.85 -3.45 -4.80
N ALA A 24 3.05 -4.64 -4.26
CA ALA A 24 2.02 -5.33 -3.51
C ALA A 24 2.42 -5.39 -2.02
N PHE A 25 1.61 -4.77 -1.17
CA PHE A 25 1.78 -4.75 0.29
C PHE A 25 3.14 -4.25 0.76
N GLY A 26 3.76 -3.36 -0.02
CA GLY A 26 5.11 -2.87 0.23
C GLY A 26 5.21 -1.38 0.55
N VAL A 27 4.31 -0.55 0.00
CA VAL A 27 4.43 0.91 0.17
C VAL A 27 4.27 1.35 1.63
N ARG A 28 3.52 0.61 2.44
CA ARG A 28 3.38 0.90 3.88
C ARG A 28 4.67 0.76 4.66
N ASN A 29 5.66 0.05 4.09
CA ASN A 29 6.97 -0.14 4.70
C ASN A 29 7.99 0.92 4.27
N PHE A 30 7.62 1.84 3.40
CA PHE A 30 8.50 2.95 3.04
C PHE A 30 8.72 3.84 4.25
N GLU A 31 9.98 4.10 4.56
CA GLU A 31 10.34 4.99 5.67
C GLU A 31 9.80 6.40 5.43
N ASN A 32 9.95 6.90 4.20
CA ASN A 32 9.34 8.15 3.76
C ASN A 32 8.50 7.89 2.51
N LEU A 33 7.17 7.87 2.68
CA LEU A 33 6.24 7.52 1.62
C LEU A 33 6.36 8.45 0.41
N GLU A 34 6.38 9.76 0.63
CA GLU A 34 6.45 10.72 -0.49
C GLU A 34 7.75 10.59 -1.27
N LEU A 35 8.88 10.44 -0.59
CA LEU A 35 10.17 10.24 -1.26
C LEU A 35 10.20 8.94 -2.06
N GLY A 36 9.67 7.85 -1.50
CA GLY A 36 9.58 6.58 -2.21
C GLY A 36 8.72 6.67 -3.45
N LEU A 37 7.57 7.33 -3.36
CA LEU A 37 6.68 7.52 -4.51
C LEU A 37 7.29 8.45 -5.56
N ARG A 38 8.03 9.47 -5.15
CA ARG A 38 8.76 10.34 -6.09
C ARG A 38 9.85 9.60 -6.83
N GLU A 39 10.57 8.70 -6.16
CA GLU A 39 11.57 7.85 -6.81
C GLU A 39 10.93 6.90 -7.83
N ILE A 40 9.80 6.30 -7.49
CA ILE A 40 9.04 5.48 -8.44
C ILE A 40 8.61 6.33 -9.65
N HIS A 41 8.11 7.51 -9.40
CA HIS A 41 7.73 8.45 -10.46
C HIS A 41 8.93 8.80 -11.36
N ARG A 42 10.10 9.05 -10.77
CA ARG A 42 11.32 9.38 -11.50
C ARG A 42 11.73 8.27 -12.47
N VAL A 43 11.76 7.03 -12.00
CA VAL A 43 12.23 5.90 -12.81
C VAL A 43 11.19 5.37 -13.81
N LEU A 44 9.94 5.81 -13.71
CA LEU A 44 8.92 5.51 -14.72
C LEU A 44 9.11 6.37 -15.96
N LYS A 45 8.89 5.78 -17.12
CA LYS A 45 8.82 6.53 -18.38
C LYS A 45 7.58 7.42 -18.40
N PRO A 46 7.59 8.49 -19.22
CA PRO A 46 6.36 9.27 -19.46
C PRO A 46 5.20 8.34 -19.85
N GLU A 47 4.03 8.55 -19.27
CA GLU A 47 2.84 7.71 -19.44
C GLU A 47 2.98 6.30 -18.84
N GLY A 48 4.07 6.03 -18.12
CA GLY A 48 4.26 4.77 -17.41
C GLY A 48 3.27 4.60 -16.27
N SER A 49 3.00 3.34 -15.91
CA SER A 49 2.00 2.99 -14.90
C SER A 49 2.63 2.54 -13.59
N LEU A 50 2.08 3.04 -12.48
CA LEU A 50 2.30 2.48 -11.16
C LEU A 50 1.03 1.79 -10.69
N ILE A 51 1.15 0.52 -10.33
CA ILE A 51 0.04 -0.24 -9.75
C ILE A 51 0.41 -0.63 -8.33
N VAL A 52 -0.39 -0.18 -7.37
CA VAL A 52 -0.19 -0.47 -5.95
C VAL A 52 -1.36 -1.29 -5.45
N LEU A 53 -1.07 -2.43 -4.83
CA LEU A 53 -2.04 -3.19 -4.06
C LEU A 53 -1.67 -3.05 -2.58
N GLU A 54 -2.60 -2.53 -1.79
CA GLU A 54 -2.34 -2.32 -0.36
C GLU A 54 -3.59 -2.59 0.47
N THR A 55 -3.39 -2.86 1.76
CA THR A 55 -4.48 -3.05 2.68
C THR A 55 -5.27 -1.76 2.87
N SER A 56 -6.57 -1.90 3.04
CA SER A 56 -7.47 -0.80 3.30
C SER A 56 -8.52 -1.25 4.31
N GLN A 57 -9.46 -0.37 4.64
CA GLN A 57 -10.52 -0.68 5.57
C GLN A 57 -11.88 -0.48 4.91
N PRO A 58 -12.83 -1.40 5.13
CA PRO A 58 -14.20 -1.18 4.71
C PRO A 58 -14.77 0.09 5.34
N THR A 59 -15.52 0.85 4.55
CA THR A 59 -16.10 2.12 5.00
C THR A 59 -17.62 2.05 5.17
N LYS A 60 -18.27 0.97 4.70
CA LYS A 60 -19.71 0.83 4.71
C LYS A 60 -20.19 -0.10 5.82
N PHE A 61 -21.30 0.27 6.48
CA PHE A 61 -22.01 -0.58 7.42
C PHE A 61 -22.71 -1.73 6.67
N PRO A 62 -22.74 -2.98 7.18
CA PRO A 62 -22.16 -3.47 8.45
C PRO A 62 -20.71 -3.98 8.31
N ILE A 63 -20.13 -3.96 7.12
CA ILE A 63 -18.85 -4.57 6.82
C ILE A 63 -17.72 -3.89 7.61
N LYS A 64 -17.78 -2.57 7.72
CA LYS A 64 -16.80 -1.80 8.50
C LYS A 64 -16.74 -2.28 9.95
N GLN A 65 -17.89 -2.45 10.59
CA GLN A 65 -17.95 -2.87 11.99
C GLN A 65 -17.49 -4.32 12.17
N GLY A 66 -17.89 -5.21 11.26
CA GLY A 66 -17.46 -6.61 11.27
C GLY A 66 -15.95 -6.74 11.08
N PHE A 67 -15.39 -5.98 10.16
CA PHE A 67 -13.94 -5.96 9.93
C PHE A 67 -13.17 -5.41 11.12
N GLN A 68 -13.65 -4.34 11.76
CA GLN A 68 -13.03 -3.78 12.96
C GLN A 68 -13.04 -4.79 14.11
N PHE A 69 -14.14 -5.48 14.33
CA PHE A 69 -14.23 -6.54 15.34
C PHE A 69 -13.26 -7.68 15.04
N TYR A 70 -13.23 -8.15 13.79
CA TYR A 70 -12.35 -9.22 13.35
C TYR A 70 -10.87 -8.85 13.56
N SER A 71 -10.46 -7.66 13.12
CA SER A 71 -9.08 -7.20 13.22
C SER A 71 -8.64 -7.00 14.66
N LYS A 72 -9.55 -6.52 15.53
CA LYS A 72 -9.22 -6.19 16.92
C LYS A 72 -9.18 -7.42 17.81
N TYR A 73 -10.06 -8.39 17.59
CA TYR A 73 -10.27 -9.50 18.53
C TYR A 73 -9.89 -10.86 17.95
N ILE A 74 -10.24 -11.13 16.71
CA ILE A 74 -10.08 -12.48 16.12
C ILE A 74 -8.66 -12.71 15.62
N ILE A 75 -8.08 -11.78 14.85
CA ILE A 75 -6.73 -11.92 14.31
C ILE A 75 -5.68 -12.05 15.43
N PRO A 76 -5.65 -11.17 16.44
CA PRO A 76 -4.70 -11.32 17.55
C PRO A 76 -4.88 -12.62 18.32
N SER A 77 -6.12 -13.08 18.53
CA SER A 77 -6.40 -14.34 19.24
C SER A 77 -5.89 -15.56 18.50
N ILE A 78 -6.10 -15.63 17.19
CA ILE A 78 -5.57 -16.69 16.33
C ILE A 78 -4.05 -16.67 16.35
N GLY A 79 -3.45 -15.49 16.25
CA GLY A 79 -2.00 -15.32 16.28
C GLY A 79 -1.39 -15.81 17.59
N LYS A 80 -2.03 -15.56 18.73
CA LYS A 80 -1.59 -16.05 20.04
C LYS A 80 -1.63 -17.57 20.14
N ILE A 81 -2.57 -18.22 19.47
CA ILE A 81 -2.71 -19.68 19.49
C ILE A 81 -1.70 -20.33 18.54
N LEU A 82 -1.50 -19.78 17.35
CA LEU A 82 -0.72 -20.40 16.28
C LEU A 82 0.75 -20.00 16.25
N SER A 83 1.11 -18.88 16.88
CA SER A 83 2.46 -18.34 16.83
C SER A 83 3.04 -18.14 18.23
N LYS A 84 4.36 -18.38 18.34
CA LYS A 84 5.12 -18.08 19.55
C LYS A 84 5.46 -16.60 19.67
N ASP A 85 5.42 -15.86 18.57
CA ASP A 85 5.67 -14.41 18.54
C ASP A 85 4.35 -13.65 18.53
N LYS A 86 3.88 -13.28 19.71
CA LYS A 86 2.64 -12.56 19.91
C LYS A 86 2.71 -11.11 19.42
N SER A 87 3.90 -10.51 19.42
CA SER A 87 4.06 -9.09 19.10
C SER A 87 3.83 -8.80 17.61
N ALA A 88 4.17 -9.72 16.72
CA ALA A 88 3.97 -9.56 15.28
C ALA A 88 2.49 -9.40 14.92
N TYR A 89 1.62 -10.19 15.56
CA TYR A 89 0.17 -10.15 15.30
C TYR A 89 -0.53 -8.98 15.95
N ASP A 90 0.01 -8.44 17.05
CA ASP A 90 -0.51 -7.21 17.65
C ASP A 90 -0.15 -5.99 16.81
N TYR A 91 1.02 -6.02 16.14
CA TYR A 91 1.50 -4.92 15.31
C TYR A 91 0.78 -4.79 13.96
N LEU A 92 0.44 -5.92 13.29
CA LEU A 92 -0.12 -5.90 11.94
C LEU A 92 -1.42 -5.09 11.80
N PRO A 93 -2.46 -5.28 12.65
CA PRO A 93 -3.67 -4.47 12.54
C PRO A 93 -3.43 -2.99 12.77
N GLU A 94 -2.54 -2.64 13.70
CA GLU A 94 -2.22 -1.26 14.01
C GLU A 94 -1.51 -0.56 12.86
N SER A 95 -0.49 -1.20 12.27
CA SER A 95 0.24 -0.62 11.15
C SER A 95 -0.65 -0.48 9.90
N ALA A 96 -1.50 -1.45 9.64
CA ALA A 96 -2.45 -1.39 8.53
C ALA A 96 -3.49 -0.28 8.74
N ALA A 97 -3.95 -0.08 9.98
CA ALA A 97 -4.93 0.97 10.30
C ALA A 97 -4.32 2.38 10.21
N ALA A 98 -3.02 2.51 10.50
CA ALA A 98 -2.33 3.80 10.46
C ALA A 98 -2.00 4.27 9.04
N PHE A 99 -1.94 3.36 8.06
CA PHE A 99 -1.59 3.69 6.69
C PHE A 99 -2.76 4.38 5.97
N PRO A 100 -2.51 5.49 5.23
CA PRO A 100 -3.56 6.13 4.45
C PRO A 100 -4.08 5.19 3.37
N PHE A 101 -5.40 5.17 3.15
CA PHE A 101 -6.02 4.33 2.13
C PHE A 101 -7.14 5.07 1.40
N GLY A 102 -7.58 4.51 0.27
CA GLY A 102 -8.62 5.10 -0.55
C GLY A 102 -8.22 6.47 -1.10
N GLU A 103 -9.10 7.44 -0.99
CA GLU A 103 -8.86 8.79 -1.52
C GLU A 103 -7.68 9.49 -0.85
N LYS A 104 -7.38 9.19 0.41
CA LYS A 104 -6.21 9.76 1.09
C LYS A 104 -4.91 9.36 0.41
N PHE A 105 -4.75 8.08 0.10
CA PHE A 105 -3.58 7.59 -0.61
C PHE A 105 -3.58 8.08 -2.06
N ASN A 106 -4.73 8.10 -2.71
CA ASN A 106 -4.89 8.61 -4.07
C ASN A 106 -4.44 10.06 -4.18
N ASN A 107 -4.80 10.89 -3.20
CA ASN A 107 -4.37 12.28 -3.16
C ASN A 107 -2.86 12.42 -2.98
N ILE A 108 -2.24 11.53 -2.20
CA ILE A 108 -0.78 11.49 -2.05
C ILE A 108 -0.11 11.19 -3.39
N LEU A 109 -0.63 10.22 -4.15
CA LEU A 109 -0.13 9.92 -5.50
C LEU A 109 -0.19 11.14 -6.42
N LEU A 110 -1.32 11.82 -6.45
CA LEU A 110 -1.48 13.02 -7.28
C LEU A 110 -0.54 14.14 -6.83
N LYS A 111 -0.38 14.33 -5.53
CA LYS A 111 0.53 15.32 -4.96
C LYS A 111 2.00 15.05 -5.31
N THR A 112 2.38 13.79 -5.44
CA THR A 112 3.77 13.42 -5.79
C THR A 112 4.09 13.57 -7.27
N GLY A 113 3.11 13.91 -8.10
CA GLY A 113 3.35 14.27 -9.49
C GLY A 113 2.67 13.39 -10.53
N PHE A 114 1.96 12.34 -10.14
CA PHE A 114 1.23 11.51 -11.10
C PHE A 114 0.09 12.29 -11.73
N ASN A 115 -0.07 12.18 -13.04
CA ASN A 115 -1.08 12.91 -13.80
C ASN A 115 -2.49 12.41 -13.51
N SER A 116 -2.65 11.13 -13.29
CA SER A 116 -3.94 10.54 -12.94
C SER A 116 -3.73 9.38 -11.98
N SER A 117 -4.75 9.11 -11.18
CA SER A 117 -4.76 7.95 -10.30
C SER A 117 -6.20 7.50 -10.07
N LYS A 118 -6.44 6.21 -10.22
CA LYS A 118 -7.75 5.59 -10.01
C LYS A 118 -7.68 4.59 -8.89
N VAL A 119 -8.78 4.48 -8.15
CA VAL A 119 -8.90 3.66 -6.95
C VAL A 119 -9.89 2.53 -7.21
N TYR A 120 -9.48 1.29 -6.99
CA TYR A 120 -10.30 0.11 -7.20
C TYR A 120 -10.35 -0.73 -5.91
N PRO A 121 -11.34 -0.50 -5.02
CA PRO A 121 -11.50 -1.33 -3.82
C PRO A 121 -11.76 -2.80 -4.19
N GLN A 122 -11.13 -3.69 -3.43
CA GLN A 122 -11.26 -5.13 -3.61
C GLN A 122 -11.73 -5.76 -2.31
N THR A 123 -12.34 -6.96 -2.41
CA THR A 123 -12.70 -7.79 -1.26
C THR A 123 -13.44 -6.97 -0.18
N LEU A 124 -14.55 -6.35 -0.57
CA LEU A 124 -15.40 -5.54 0.31
C LEU A 124 -14.67 -4.35 0.96
N GLY A 125 -13.56 -3.90 0.36
CA GLY A 125 -12.79 -2.77 0.85
C GLY A 125 -11.64 -3.13 1.79
N VAL A 126 -11.33 -4.41 1.98
CA VAL A 126 -10.20 -4.87 2.80
C VAL A 126 -8.86 -4.59 2.12
N ALA A 127 -8.85 -4.59 0.80
CA ALA A 127 -7.69 -4.24 0.00
C ALA A 127 -8.11 -3.27 -1.10
N THR A 128 -7.17 -2.49 -1.60
CA THR A 128 -7.43 -1.53 -2.68
C THR A 128 -6.28 -1.54 -3.68
N ILE A 129 -6.64 -1.51 -4.95
CA ILE A 129 -5.69 -1.32 -6.05
C ILE A 129 -5.72 0.15 -6.45
N TYR A 130 -4.54 0.74 -6.58
CA TYR A 130 -4.36 2.10 -7.09
C TYR A 130 -3.61 2.02 -8.41
N HIS A 131 -4.14 2.66 -9.44
CA HIS A 131 -3.49 2.74 -10.74
C HIS A 131 -3.18 4.19 -11.07
N ALA A 132 -1.91 4.54 -10.97
CA ALA A 132 -1.43 5.89 -11.24
C ALA A 132 -0.64 5.92 -12.54
N ILE A 133 -0.74 7.01 -13.28
CA ILE A 133 -0.04 7.23 -14.55
C ILE A 133 0.82 8.48 -14.42
N LYS A 134 2.09 8.34 -14.81
CA LYS A 134 3.06 9.44 -14.82
C LYS A 134 2.73 10.49 -15.88
#